data_c65af8347f6ad70e9db5aadef981f93c
#
_entry.id   c65af8347f6ad70e9db5aadef981f93c
#
_cell.length_a   1.000
_cell.length_b   1.000
_cell.length_c   1.000
_cell.angle_alpha   90.00
_cell.angle_beta   90.00
_cell.angle_gamma   90.00
#
_symmetry.space_group_name_H-M   'P 1'
#
loop_
_entity.id
_entity.type
_entity.pdbx_description
1 polymer ?
#
loop_
_entity_poly.entity_id
_entity_poly.type
_entity_poly.pdbx_seq_one_letter_code
_entity_poly.pdbx_strand_id
1 'polypeptide(L)'
;MDATRQWLALVDQDRWDESYRITGASFRKLNTVQVWTDVSEKMRASLGAVMSRTFLSEENLPAPPYGYEVVKFRARYANKPDAVETVTLEREDGAWHVVGMIIE
;
A
#
# COMPACT_ATOMS: atom_id res chain seq x y z
N MET A 1 -1.60 11.73 0.57
CA MET A 1 -2.85 11.07 0.99
C MET A 1 -3.68 10.57 -0.20
N ASP A 2 -3.88 11.39 -1.20
CA ASP A 2 -4.64 10.97 -2.39
C ASP A 2 -4.01 9.80 -3.13
N ALA A 3 -2.68 9.82 -3.29
CA ALA A 3 -1.95 8.72 -3.91
C ALA A 3 -2.15 7.40 -3.14
N THR A 4 -2.16 7.47 -1.83
CA THR A 4 -2.37 6.30 -0.97
C THR A 4 -3.76 5.71 -1.16
N ARG A 5 -4.78 6.56 -1.10
CA ARG A 5 -6.18 6.11 -1.25
C ARG A 5 -6.46 5.57 -2.65
N GLN A 6 -5.90 6.20 -3.66
CA GLN A 6 -6.03 5.76 -5.04
C GLN A 6 -5.41 4.38 -5.24
N TRP A 7 -4.23 4.17 -4.67
CA TRP A 7 -3.54 2.89 -4.74
C TRP A 7 -4.31 1.81 -3.98
N LEU A 8 -4.76 2.11 -2.77
CA LEU A 8 -5.55 1.15 -1.97
C LEU A 8 -6.85 0.75 -2.66
N ALA A 9 -7.48 1.67 -3.39
CA ALA A 9 -8.69 1.35 -4.14
C ALA A 9 -8.42 0.29 -5.23
N LEU A 10 -7.28 0.37 -5.89
CA LEU A 10 -6.88 -0.64 -6.87
C LEU A 10 -6.63 -2.00 -6.20
N VAL A 11 -5.93 -1.98 -5.08
CA VAL A 11 -5.62 -3.19 -4.31
C VAL A 11 -6.91 -3.86 -3.82
N ASP A 12 -7.87 -3.06 -3.34
CA ASP A 12 -9.15 -3.57 -2.84
C ASP A 12 -10.00 -4.20 -3.95
N GLN A 13 -9.77 -3.81 -5.20
CA GLN A 13 -10.46 -4.36 -6.37
C GLN A 13 -9.69 -5.50 -7.04
N ASP A 14 -8.64 -5.98 -6.41
CA ASP A 14 -7.75 -7.03 -6.95
C ASP A 14 -7.12 -6.65 -8.30
N ARG A 15 -6.93 -5.35 -8.54
CA ARG A 15 -6.32 -4.84 -9.77
C ARG A 15 -4.81 -4.78 -9.58
N TRP A 16 -4.19 -5.96 -9.50
CA TRP A 16 -2.78 -6.11 -9.15
C TRP A 16 -1.84 -5.45 -10.15
N ASP A 17 -2.10 -5.65 -11.43
CA ASP A 17 -1.30 -5.08 -12.50
C ASP A 17 -1.25 -3.56 -12.44
N GLU A 18 -2.41 -2.94 -12.30
CA GLU A 18 -2.52 -1.48 -12.24
C GLU A 18 -1.89 -0.92 -10.96
N SER A 19 -2.14 -1.57 -9.82
CA SER A 19 -1.53 -1.15 -8.55
C SER A 19 -0.01 -1.24 -8.61
N TYR A 20 0.52 -2.27 -9.24
CA TYR A 20 1.97 -2.43 -9.42
C TYR A 20 2.56 -1.33 -10.29
N ARG A 21 1.90 -0.99 -11.38
CA ARG A 21 2.40 0.01 -12.34
C ARG A 21 2.56 1.40 -11.74
N ILE A 22 1.75 1.74 -10.74
CA ILE A 22 1.83 3.06 -10.10
C ILE A 22 2.66 3.06 -8.82
N THR A 23 3.31 1.94 -8.48
CA THR A 23 4.28 1.94 -7.37
C THR A 23 5.55 2.70 -7.79
N GLY A 24 6.38 3.03 -6.81
CA GLY A 24 7.65 3.67 -7.07
C GLY A 24 8.68 2.73 -7.71
N ALA A 25 9.64 3.29 -8.43
CA ALA A 25 10.66 2.51 -9.13
C ALA A 25 11.47 1.62 -8.19
N SER A 26 11.74 2.07 -6.96
CA SER A 26 12.48 1.27 -5.98
C SER A 26 11.74 -0.03 -5.63
N PHE A 27 10.42 0.03 -5.54
CA PHE A 27 9.61 -1.16 -5.29
C PHE A 27 9.67 -2.12 -6.48
N ARG A 28 9.51 -1.59 -7.69
CA ARG A 28 9.52 -2.42 -8.91
C ARG A 28 10.88 -3.04 -9.20
N LYS A 29 11.96 -2.44 -8.72
CA LYS A 29 13.31 -3.03 -8.83
C LYS A 29 13.45 -4.28 -7.97
N LEU A 30 12.81 -4.29 -6.82
CA LEU A 30 12.93 -5.37 -5.84
C LEU A 30 11.85 -6.44 -6.01
N ASN A 31 10.75 -6.12 -6.68
CA ASN A 31 9.60 -6.99 -6.81
C ASN A 31 9.08 -7.01 -8.23
N THR A 32 8.85 -8.20 -8.78
CA THR A 32 8.18 -8.33 -10.08
C THR A 32 6.68 -8.22 -9.89
N VAL A 33 5.96 -7.95 -10.98
CA VAL A 33 4.49 -7.94 -10.95
C VAL A 33 3.94 -9.31 -10.53
N GLN A 34 4.61 -10.38 -10.92
CA GLN A 34 4.18 -11.73 -10.56
C GLN A 34 4.30 -11.97 -9.06
N VAL A 35 5.41 -11.57 -8.45
CA VAL A 35 5.61 -11.69 -7.00
C VAL A 35 4.58 -10.85 -6.26
N TRP A 36 4.36 -9.61 -6.68
CA TRP A 36 3.37 -8.73 -6.08
C TRP A 36 1.97 -9.34 -6.14
N THR A 37 1.58 -9.85 -7.31
CA THR A 37 0.28 -10.47 -7.51
C THR A 37 0.10 -11.70 -6.62
N ASP A 38 1.07 -12.61 -6.62
CA ASP A 38 0.98 -13.87 -5.86
C ASP A 38 0.89 -13.62 -4.36
N VAL A 39 1.75 -12.76 -3.83
CA VAL A 39 1.77 -12.43 -2.40
C VAL A 39 0.46 -11.74 -1.99
N SER A 40 0.01 -10.80 -2.82
CA SER A 40 -1.20 -10.03 -2.53
C SER A 40 -2.46 -10.89 -2.57
N GLU A 41 -2.58 -11.75 -3.55
CA GLU A 41 -3.73 -12.68 -3.64
C GLU A 41 -3.79 -13.59 -2.43
N LYS A 42 -2.65 -14.14 -2.03
CA LYS A 42 -2.57 -15.02 -0.87
C LYS A 42 -2.96 -14.30 0.42
N MET A 43 -2.45 -13.08 0.60
CA MET A 43 -2.77 -12.28 1.77
C MET A 43 -4.25 -11.89 1.82
N ARG A 44 -4.79 -11.42 0.70
CA ARG A 44 -6.20 -11.02 0.64
C ARG A 44 -7.15 -12.19 0.79
N ALA A 45 -6.80 -13.36 0.28
CA ALA A 45 -7.59 -14.57 0.49
C ALA A 45 -7.69 -14.90 1.99
N SER A 46 -6.60 -14.74 2.72
CA SER A 46 -6.55 -14.98 4.16
C SER A 46 -7.34 -13.93 4.95
N LEU A 47 -7.22 -12.65 4.59
CA LEU A 47 -7.90 -11.56 5.30
C LEU A 47 -9.39 -11.46 5.00
N GLY A 48 -9.79 -11.88 3.82
CA GLY A 48 -11.15 -11.70 3.34
C GLY A 48 -11.38 -10.27 2.84
N ALA A 49 -12.62 -9.92 2.59
CA ALA A 49 -12.99 -8.61 2.07
C ALA A 49 -12.72 -7.49 3.08
N VAL A 50 -12.26 -6.34 2.58
CA VAL A 50 -12.14 -5.15 3.40
C VAL A 50 -13.54 -4.57 3.65
N MET A 51 -13.89 -4.41 4.92
CA MET A 51 -15.21 -3.93 5.32
C MET A 51 -15.21 -2.42 5.59
N SER A 52 -14.13 -1.91 6.17
CA SER A 52 -13.98 -0.49 6.46
C SER A 52 -12.52 -0.13 6.66
N ARG A 53 -12.23 1.16 6.52
CA ARG A 53 -10.88 1.69 6.70
C ARG A 53 -10.98 3.07 7.31
N THR A 54 -10.23 3.30 8.40
CA THR A 54 -10.22 4.57 9.11
C THR A 54 -8.78 5.11 9.15
N PHE A 55 -8.61 6.36 8.76
CA PHE A 55 -7.31 7.03 8.81
C PHE A 55 -6.82 7.15 10.26
N LEU A 56 -5.58 6.79 10.51
CA LEU A 56 -4.93 6.92 11.82
C LEU A 56 -3.89 8.01 11.84
N SER A 57 -2.94 8.00 10.91
CA SER A 57 -1.83 8.94 10.94
C SER A 57 -1.14 9.09 9.60
N GLU A 58 -0.47 10.21 9.44
CA GLU A 58 0.39 10.50 8.29
C GLU A 58 1.65 11.15 8.84
N GLU A 59 2.80 10.57 8.51
CA GLU A 59 4.10 11.07 8.95
C GLU A 59 5.02 11.29 7.76
N ASN A 60 5.80 12.39 7.80
CA ASN A 60 6.86 12.62 6.85
C ASN A 60 8.19 12.31 7.53
N LEU A 61 8.94 11.37 6.96
CA LEU A 61 10.25 10.99 7.49
C LEU A 61 11.34 11.57 6.61
N PRO A 62 12.19 12.47 7.15
CA PRO A 62 13.28 13.07 6.37
C PRO A 62 14.40 12.05 6.16
N ALA A 63 14.47 11.50 4.96
CA ALA A 63 15.51 10.56 4.57
C ALA A 63 15.97 10.89 3.15
N PRO A 64 17.30 10.89 2.88
CA PRO A 64 17.77 11.15 1.52
C PRO A 64 17.24 10.10 0.56
N PRO A 65 17.00 10.46 -0.70
CA PRO A 65 17.19 11.80 -1.27
C PRO A 65 16.02 12.76 -1.09
N TYR A 66 14.78 12.25 -0.91
CA TYR A 66 13.57 13.09 -0.94
C TYR A 66 12.63 12.88 0.22
N GLY A 67 12.96 11.95 1.14
CA GLY A 67 12.11 11.62 2.26
C GLY A 67 11.05 10.57 1.94
N TYR A 68 10.37 10.12 2.98
CA TYR A 68 9.29 9.15 2.89
C TYR A 68 8.04 9.70 3.56
N GLU A 69 6.90 9.23 3.11
CA GLU A 69 5.63 9.46 3.77
C GLU A 69 5.10 8.11 4.25
N VAL A 70 4.65 8.05 5.51
CA VAL A 70 4.09 6.82 6.09
C VAL A 70 2.66 7.12 6.50
N VAL A 71 1.71 6.41 5.92
CA VAL A 71 0.28 6.59 6.18
C VAL A 71 -0.25 5.31 6.81
N LYS A 72 -0.95 5.46 7.94
CA LYS A 72 -1.53 4.33 8.65
C LYS A 72 -3.04 4.41 8.70
N PHE A 73 -3.66 3.25 8.54
CA PHE A 73 -5.11 3.09 8.64
C PHE A 73 -5.42 1.94 9.58
N ARG A 74 -6.51 2.07 10.30
CA ARG A 74 -7.14 0.93 10.94
C ARG A 74 -8.10 0.35 9.91
N ALA A 75 -7.95 -0.94 9.60
CA ALA A 75 -8.79 -1.60 8.62
C ALA A 75 -9.54 -2.75 9.26
N ARG A 76 -10.77 -2.91 8.84
CA ARG A 76 -11.58 -4.05 9.25
C ARG A 76 -11.73 -4.97 8.05
N TYR A 77 -11.12 -6.13 8.13
CA TYR A 77 -11.27 -7.20 7.13
C TYR A 77 -12.22 -8.25 7.67
N ALA A 78 -12.89 -8.97 6.79
CA ALA A 78 -13.84 -10.00 7.19
C ALA A 78 -13.25 -11.01 8.18
N ASN A 79 -11.99 -11.39 7.99
CA ASN A 79 -11.29 -12.37 8.83
C ASN A 79 -10.26 -11.74 9.78
N LYS A 80 -10.13 -10.42 9.79
CA LYS A 80 -9.23 -9.70 10.69
C LYS A 80 -9.82 -8.33 10.96
N PRO A 81 -10.63 -8.21 12.04
CA PRO A 81 -11.40 -6.97 12.28
C PRO A 81 -10.60 -5.80 12.85
N ASP A 82 -9.37 -6.01 13.32
CA ASP A 82 -8.56 -4.96 13.94
C ASP A 82 -7.18 -4.84 13.31
N ALA A 83 -7.11 -4.92 11.98
CA ALA A 83 -5.86 -4.79 11.26
C ALA A 83 -5.38 -3.35 11.24
N VAL A 84 -4.05 -3.18 11.19
CA VAL A 84 -3.42 -1.88 10.94
C VAL A 84 -2.65 -1.99 9.63
N GLU A 85 -2.97 -1.10 8.70
CA GLU A 85 -2.28 -1.01 7.41
C GLU A 85 -1.28 0.13 7.48
N THR A 86 -0.03 -0.15 7.14
CA THR A 86 1.03 0.86 7.07
C THR A 86 1.49 0.94 5.61
N VAL A 87 1.27 2.08 4.98
CA VAL A 87 1.64 2.31 3.59
C VAL A 87 2.79 3.31 3.57
N THR A 88 3.90 2.94 2.93
CA THR A 88 5.07 3.80 2.79
C THR A 88 5.14 4.32 1.36
N LEU A 89 5.35 5.62 1.23
CA LEU A 89 5.48 6.28 -0.08
C LEU A 89 6.83 6.98 -0.17
N GLU A 90 7.34 7.04 -1.39
CA GLU A 90 8.58 7.72 -1.73
C GLU A 90 8.28 8.77 -2.79
N ARG A 91 8.97 9.90 -2.73
CA ARG A 91 8.80 10.95 -3.72
C ARG A 91 9.67 10.64 -4.94
N GLU A 92 9.04 10.66 -6.11
CA GLU A 92 9.69 10.37 -7.39
C GLU A 92 9.09 11.28 -8.45
N ASP A 93 9.93 12.03 -9.15
CA ASP A 93 9.50 12.97 -10.20
C ASP A 93 8.42 13.95 -9.74
N GLY A 94 8.54 14.42 -8.50
CA GLY A 94 7.62 15.41 -7.94
C GLY A 94 6.30 14.83 -7.43
N ALA A 95 6.12 13.53 -7.46
CA ALA A 95 4.90 12.86 -6.98
C ALA A 95 5.21 11.77 -5.97
N TRP A 96 4.26 11.47 -5.10
CA TRP A 96 4.37 10.38 -4.14
C TRP A 96 3.93 9.07 -4.76
N HIS A 97 4.74 8.03 -4.60
CA HIS A 97 4.46 6.68 -5.10
C HIS A 97 4.59 5.67 -3.97
N VAL A 98 3.67 4.73 -3.90
CA VAL A 98 3.74 3.66 -2.90
C VAL A 98 4.94 2.77 -3.18
N VAL A 99 5.73 2.49 -2.14
CA VAL A 99 6.89 1.60 -2.21
C VAL A 99 6.82 0.45 -1.21
N GLY A 100 5.79 0.40 -0.41
CA GLY A 100 5.62 -0.70 0.53
C GLY A 100 4.29 -0.64 1.27
N MET A 101 3.84 -1.80 1.74
CA MET A 101 2.66 -1.91 2.58
C MET A 101 2.84 -3.09 3.53
N ILE A 102 2.47 -2.87 4.79
CA ILE A 102 2.46 -3.90 5.83
C ILE A 102 1.07 -3.92 6.44
N ILE A 103 0.54 -5.13 6.66
CA ILE A 103 -0.73 -5.32 7.36
C ILE A 103 -0.45 -6.15 8.60
N GLU A 104 -0.81 -5.60 9.76
CA GLU A 104 -0.59 -6.25 11.06
C GLU A 104 -1.88 -6.49 11.82
#